data_4c947265d3d8dd2b1764d01fe900763a
#
_entry.id   4c947265d3d8dd2b1764d01fe900763a
#
_cell.length_a   1.000
_cell.length_b   1.000
_cell.length_c   1.000
_cell.angle_alpha   90.00
_cell.angle_beta   90.00
_cell.angle_gamma   90.00
#
_symmetry.space_group_name_H-M   'P 1'
#
loop_
_entity.id
_entity.type
_entity.pdbx_description
1 polymer ?
#
loop_
_entity_poly.entity_id
_entity_poly.type
_entity_poly.pdbx_seq_one_letter_code
_entity_poly.pdbx_strand_id
1 'polypeptide(L)'
;MKKILLTLALAFCCAAGQGQTTAKPADVNIQELNTKWAKFTQYAEQKQINKAVEEGIRVSTLFTQNRQYKEAFATCRQMDALIYYNEQEKKSPEYKLRFMVGKERLRMYTNLKNTEQCKILLKQLHSYTDQ
;
A
#
# COMPACT_ATOMS: atom_id res chain seq x y z
N MET A 1 11.96 6.92 -9.35
CA MET A 1 10.87 6.80 -8.39
C MET A 1 9.64 7.61 -8.76
N LYS A 2 9.81 8.90 -9.03
CA LYS A 2 8.67 9.74 -9.43
C LYS A 2 7.93 9.19 -10.62
N LYS A 3 8.65 8.70 -11.64
CA LYS A 3 8.02 8.15 -12.83
C LYS A 3 7.17 6.92 -12.52
N ILE A 4 7.66 6.09 -11.63
CA ILE A 4 6.93 4.88 -11.23
C ILE A 4 5.65 5.28 -10.48
N LEU A 5 5.74 6.26 -9.58
CA LEU A 5 4.59 6.74 -8.84
C LEU A 5 3.55 7.35 -9.77
N LEU A 6 4.00 8.16 -10.73
CA LEU A 6 3.10 8.76 -11.70
C LEU A 6 2.42 7.71 -12.56
N THR A 7 3.18 6.71 -13.00
CA THR A 7 2.62 5.63 -13.80
C THR A 7 1.54 4.88 -13.03
N LEU A 8 1.81 4.58 -11.77
CA LEU A 8 0.82 3.90 -10.95
C LEU A 8 -0.40 4.77 -10.69
N ALA A 9 -0.20 6.06 -10.48
CA ALA A 9 -1.31 6.99 -10.30
C ALA A 9 -2.21 7.03 -11.51
N LEU A 10 -1.61 7.06 -12.70
CA LEU A 10 -2.37 7.04 -13.95
C LEU A 10 -3.13 5.73 -14.09
N ALA A 11 -2.47 4.62 -13.82
CA ALA A 11 -3.12 3.31 -13.88
C ALA A 11 -4.27 3.24 -12.87
N PHE A 12 -4.06 3.79 -11.69
CA PHE A 12 -5.11 3.84 -10.69
C PHE A 12 -6.31 4.66 -11.18
N CYS A 13 -6.06 5.83 -11.75
CA CYS A 13 -7.15 6.66 -12.27
C CYS A 13 -7.95 5.93 -13.33
N CYS A 14 -7.28 5.23 -14.24
CA CYS A 14 -7.96 4.44 -15.26
C CYS A 14 -8.74 3.31 -14.62
N ALA A 15 -8.14 2.60 -13.67
CA ALA A 15 -8.81 1.50 -13.00
C ALA A 15 -10.01 1.99 -12.21
N ALA A 16 -9.89 3.13 -11.54
CA ALA A 16 -10.99 3.71 -10.80
C ALA A 16 -12.14 4.08 -11.72
N GLY A 17 -11.83 4.65 -12.88
CA GLY A 17 -12.85 4.97 -13.87
C GLY A 17 -13.57 3.74 -14.36
N GLN A 18 -12.82 2.69 -14.66
CA GLN A 18 -13.42 1.43 -15.09
C GLN A 18 -14.22 0.79 -13.96
N GLY A 19 -13.69 0.86 -12.74
CA GLY A 19 -14.38 0.31 -11.59
C GLY A 19 -15.72 0.97 -11.35
N GLN A 20 -15.83 2.26 -11.62
CA GLN A 20 -17.07 2.98 -11.46
C GLN A 20 -18.17 2.47 -12.39
N THR A 21 -17.78 2.01 -13.58
CA THR A 21 -18.77 1.54 -14.53
C THR A 21 -19.23 0.12 -14.25
N THR A 22 -18.41 -0.68 -13.59
CA THR A 22 -18.70 -2.10 -13.40
C THR A 22 -18.89 -2.47 -11.95
N ALA A 23 -18.19 -1.84 -11.04
CA ALA A 23 -18.24 -2.18 -9.63
C ALA A 23 -19.44 -1.58 -8.96
N LYS A 24 -19.82 -2.16 -7.86
CA LYS A 24 -20.83 -1.57 -7.03
C LYS A 24 -20.23 -0.37 -6.32
N PRO A 25 -20.76 0.81 -6.57
CA PRO A 25 -20.18 2.02 -6.02
C PRO A 25 -20.41 2.20 -4.53
N ALA A 26 -21.27 1.38 -3.94
CA ALA A 26 -21.71 1.61 -2.59
C ALA A 26 -20.62 1.48 -1.55
N ASP A 27 -19.57 0.71 -1.84
CA ASP A 27 -18.62 0.31 -0.80
C ASP A 27 -17.43 1.21 -0.66
N VAL A 28 -17.12 2.00 -1.69
CA VAL A 28 -15.92 2.83 -1.67
C VAL A 28 -16.24 4.22 -2.19
N ASN A 29 -15.89 5.20 -1.41
CA ASN A 29 -15.96 6.59 -1.84
C ASN A 29 -14.75 6.87 -2.74
N ILE A 30 -14.99 6.95 -4.03
CA ILE A 30 -13.93 7.19 -5.01
C ILE A 30 -13.24 8.53 -4.75
N GLN A 31 -14.00 9.54 -4.33
CA GLN A 31 -13.40 10.83 -4.03
C GLN A 31 -12.44 10.73 -2.85
N GLU A 32 -12.83 9.99 -1.82
CA GLU A 32 -11.95 9.77 -0.67
C GLU A 32 -10.69 9.02 -1.10
N LEU A 33 -10.85 8.00 -1.92
CA LEU A 33 -9.72 7.22 -2.41
C LEU A 33 -8.74 8.11 -3.20
N ASN A 34 -9.28 8.94 -4.09
CA ASN A 34 -8.44 9.87 -4.87
C ASN A 34 -7.71 10.86 -3.97
N THR A 35 -8.39 11.37 -2.95
CA THR A 35 -7.78 12.31 -2.01
C THR A 35 -6.64 11.65 -1.24
N LYS A 36 -6.85 10.45 -0.75
CA LYS A 36 -5.82 9.72 -0.02
C LYS A 36 -4.65 9.35 -0.93
N TRP A 37 -4.94 8.96 -2.16
CA TRP A 37 -3.90 8.66 -3.13
C TRP A 37 -3.03 9.88 -3.42
N ALA A 38 -3.67 11.05 -3.60
CA ALA A 38 -2.95 12.29 -3.83
C ALA A 38 -2.02 12.63 -2.67
N LYS A 39 -2.51 12.44 -1.43
CA LYS A 39 -1.68 12.67 -0.24
C LYS A 39 -0.51 11.69 -0.17
N PHE A 40 -0.77 10.42 -0.47
CA PHE A 40 0.28 9.41 -0.50
C PHE A 40 1.39 9.82 -1.48
N THR A 41 1.00 10.19 -2.69
CA THR A 41 1.94 10.62 -3.72
C THR A 41 2.71 11.85 -3.27
N GLN A 42 2.03 12.83 -2.70
CA GLN A 42 2.65 14.06 -2.24
C GLN A 42 3.69 13.79 -1.16
N TYR A 43 3.34 13.00 -0.17
CA TYR A 43 4.29 12.68 0.91
C TYR A 43 5.47 11.90 0.38
N ALA A 44 5.24 10.98 -0.57
CA ALA A 44 6.31 10.21 -1.19
C ALA A 44 7.29 11.13 -1.93
N GLU A 45 6.76 12.08 -2.69
CA GLU A 45 7.60 13.03 -3.43
C GLU A 45 8.37 13.97 -2.50
N GLN A 46 7.78 14.31 -1.37
CA GLN A 46 8.42 15.15 -0.36
C GLN A 46 9.36 14.34 0.55
N LYS A 47 9.49 13.05 0.31
CA LYS A 47 10.33 12.14 1.10
C LYS A 47 9.90 12.08 2.56
N GLN A 48 8.64 12.32 2.84
CA GLN A 48 8.07 12.13 4.17
C GLN A 48 7.58 10.69 4.28
N ILE A 49 8.51 9.78 4.47
CA ILE A 49 8.26 8.35 4.29
C ILE A 49 7.25 7.82 5.31
N ASN A 50 7.36 8.24 6.58
CA ASN A 50 6.41 7.77 7.59
C ASN A 50 4.98 8.15 7.23
N LYS A 51 4.77 9.40 6.81
CA LYS A 51 3.45 9.87 6.42
C LYS A 51 2.96 9.20 5.14
N ALA A 52 3.89 8.97 4.20
CA ALA A 52 3.55 8.29 2.96
C ALA A 52 3.07 6.86 3.25
N VAL A 53 3.76 6.14 4.13
CA VAL A 53 3.36 4.78 4.47
C VAL A 53 2.00 4.78 5.17
N GLU A 54 1.75 5.72 6.06
CA GLU A 54 0.44 5.82 6.72
C GLU A 54 -0.69 6.04 5.71
N GLU A 55 -0.50 6.97 4.78
CA GLU A 55 -1.52 7.22 3.77
C GLU A 55 -1.64 6.06 2.79
N GLY A 56 -0.50 5.43 2.46
CA GLY A 56 -0.51 4.25 1.60
C GLY A 56 -1.32 3.10 2.19
N ILE A 57 -1.24 2.91 3.50
CA ILE A 57 -2.04 1.89 4.17
C ILE A 57 -3.52 2.23 4.08
N ARG A 58 -3.89 3.50 4.24
CA ARG A 58 -5.28 3.93 4.08
C ARG A 58 -5.79 3.68 2.66
N VAL A 59 -4.97 4.00 1.67
CA VAL A 59 -5.29 3.72 0.27
C VAL A 59 -5.49 2.23 0.04
N SER A 60 -4.57 1.43 0.55
CA SER A 60 -4.65 -0.03 0.43
C SER A 60 -5.92 -0.57 1.07
N THR A 61 -6.29 -0.04 2.23
CA THR A 61 -7.51 -0.44 2.92
C THR A 61 -8.75 -0.12 2.08
N LEU A 62 -8.80 1.06 1.48
CA LEU A 62 -9.92 1.44 0.62
C LEU A 62 -10.01 0.54 -0.61
N PHE A 63 -8.89 0.23 -1.24
CA PHE A 63 -8.87 -0.72 -2.35
C PHE A 63 -9.42 -2.08 -1.91
N THR A 64 -9.00 -2.55 -0.73
CA THR A 64 -9.43 -3.85 -0.23
C THR A 64 -10.92 -3.85 0.05
N GLN A 65 -11.47 -2.77 0.58
CA GLN A 65 -12.90 -2.66 0.83
C GLN A 65 -13.70 -2.77 -0.47
N ASN A 66 -13.11 -2.34 -1.57
CA ASN A 66 -13.73 -2.44 -2.88
C ASN A 66 -13.33 -3.72 -3.61
N ARG A 67 -12.68 -4.64 -2.92
CA ARG A 67 -12.20 -5.91 -3.49
C ARG A 67 -11.21 -5.74 -4.63
N GLN A 68 -10.53 -4.62 -4.66
CA GLN A 68 -9.48 -4.33 -5.62
C GLN A 68 -8.13 -4.73 -5.04
N TYR A 69 -7.94 -6.03 -4.87
CA TYR A 69 -6.73 -6.55 -4.21
C TYR A 69 -5.48 -6.32 -5.04
N LYS A 70 -5.60 -6.38 -6.36
CA LYS A 70 -4.46 -6.13 -7.23
C LYS A 70 -3.87 -4.74 -6.97
N GLU A 71 -4.74 -3.75 -6.90
CA GLU A 71 -4.34 -2.37 -6.63
C GLU A 71 -3.81 -2.21 -5.21
N ALA A 72 -4.42 -2.90 -4.27
CA ALA A 72 -3.95 -2.86 -2.89
C ALA A 72 -2.54 -3.43 -2.75
N PHE A 73 -2.26 -4.57 -3.40
CA PHE A 73 -0.92 -5.13 -3.38
C PHE A 73 0.09 -4.25 -4.11
N ALA A 74 -0.34 -3.62 -5.20
CA ALA A 74 0.53 -2.67 -5.91
C ALA A 74 0.90 -1.49 -5.01
N THR A 75 -0.05 -1.00 -4.22
CA THR A 75 0.22 0.07 -3.26
C THR A 75 1.23 -0.39 -2.21
N CYS A 76 1.11 -1.63 -1.74
CA CYS A 76 2.08 -2.18 -0.79
C CYS A 76 3.47 -2.25 -1.40
N ARG A 77 3.58 -2.65 -2.66
CA ARG A 77 4.88 -2.69 -3.34
C ARG A 77 5.49 -1.30 -3.45
N GLN A 78 4.67 -0.28 -3.67
CA GLN A 78 5.17 1.09 -3.70
C GLN A 78 5.67 1.53 -2.33
N MET A 79 4.96 1.19 -1.28
CA MET A 79 5.41 1.49 0.07
C MET A 79 6.74 0.79 0.37
N ASP A 80 6.87 -0.47 -0.04
CA ASP A 80 8.14 -1.20 0.14
C ASP A 80 9.28 -0.50 -0.57
N ALA A 81 9.05 -0.02 -1.79
CA ALA A 81 10.08 0.69 -2.54
C ALA A 81 10.51 1.96 -1.82
N LEU A 82 9.55 2.71 -1.28
CA LEU A 82 9.84 3.92 -0.52
C LEU A 82 10.65 3.60 0.74
N ILE A 83 10.26 2.55 1.44
CA ILE A 83 10.96 2.14 2.66
C ILE A 83 12.39 1.71 2.33
N TYR A 84 12.54 0.89 1.29
CA TYR A 84 13.87 0.44 0.88
C TYR A 84 14.78 1.61 0.52
N TYR A 85 14.24 2.57 -0.24
CA TYR A 85 15.01 3.74 -0.63
C TYR A 85 15.44 4.54 0.60
N ASN A 86 14.52 4.72 1.54
CA ASN A 86 14.79 5.43 2.77
C ASN A 86 15.87 4.72 3.60
N GLU A 87 15.80 3.39 3.66
CA GLU A 87 16.80 2.59 4.37
C GLU A 87 18.17 2.77 3.75
N GLN A 88 18.25 2.82 2.43
CA GLN A 88 19.53 3.01 1.74
C GLN A 88 20.11 4.38 2.03
N GLU A 89 19.27 5.40 2.05
CA GLU A 89 19.73 6.75 2.34
C GLU A 89 20.19 6.90 3.79
N LYS A 90 19.47 6.33 4.72
CA LYS A 90 19.79 6.40 6.14
C LYS A 90 20.85 5.37 6.56
N LYS A 91 21.09 4.39 5.71
CA LYS A 91 21.98 3.25 6.02
C LYS A 91 21.54 2.53 7.30
N SER A 92 20.23 2.38 7.46
CA SER A 92 19.64 1.77 8.64
C SER A 92 18.30 1.16 8.27
N PRO A 93 18.01 -0.04 8.77
CA PRO A 93 16.70 -0.65 8.46
C PRO A 93 15.56 0.07 9.16
N GLU A 94 14.39 0.03 8.52
CA GLU A 94 13.18 0.65 9.04
C GLU A 94 12.18 -0.45 9.41
N TYR A 95 12.49 -1.18 10.45
CA TYR A 95 11.69 -2.34 10.84
C TYR A 95 10.24 -1.98 11.17
N LYS A 96 10.04 -0.82 11.80
CA LYS A 96 8.69 -0.37 12.16
C LYS A 96 7.82 -0.19 10.91
N LEU A 97 8.38 0.47 9.90
CA LEU A 97 7.64 0.70 8.65
C LEU A 97 7.41 -0.62 7.91
N ARG A 98 8.41 -1.48 7.88
CA ARG A 98 8.26 -2.80 7.26
C ARG A 98 7.17 -3.61 7.96
N PHE A 99 7.12 -3.52 9.27
CA PHE A 99 6.10 -4.21 10.04
C PHE A 99 4.70 -3.68 9.68
N MET A 100 4.55 -2.37 9.56
CA MET A 100 3.26 -1.77 9.20
C MET A 100 2.76 -2.29 7.86
N VAL A 101 3.62 -2.29 6.85
CA VAL A 101 3.23 -2.76 5.51
C VAL A 101 2.99 -4.26 5.51
N GLY A 102 3.80 -5.01 6.24
CA GLY A 102 3.63 -6.46 6.37
C GLY A 102 2.31 -6.82 7.02
N LYS A 103 1.91 -6.08 8.05
CA LYS A 103 0.61 -6.28 8.69
C LYS A 103 -0.53 -6.05 7.70
N GLU A 104 -0.40 -5.05 6.86
CA GLU A 104 -1.41 -4.74 5.86
C GLU A 104 -1.52 -5.90 4.85
N ARG A 105 -0.39 -6.43 4.39
CA ARG A 105 -0.40 -7.60 3.52
C ARG A 105 -1.01 -8.81 4.19
N LEU A 106 -0.69 -9.01 5.45
CA LEU A 106 -1.25 -10.14 6.20
C LEU A 106 -2.77 -10.04 6.24
N ARG A 107 -3.29 -8.85 6.49
CA ARG A 107 -4.73 -8.63 6.51
C ARG A 107 -5.36 -8.98 5.16
N MET A 108 -4.72 -8.57 4.07
CA MET A 108 -5.23 -8.85 2.73
C MET A 108 -5.21 -10.36 2.41
N TYR A 109 -4.10 -11.02 2.71
CA TYR A 109 -4.02 -12.46 2.47
C TYR A 109 -4.97 -13.24 3.37
N THR A 110 -5.21 -12.75 4.58
CA THR A 110 -6.21 -13.36 5.47
C THR A 110 -7.60 -13.26 4.83
N ASN A 111 -7.94 -12.09 4.31
CA ASN A 111 -9.22 -11.90 3.63
C ASN A 111 -9.35 -12.81 2.41
N LEU A 112 -8.26 -13.06 1.72
CA LEU A 112 -8.22 -13.94 0.55
C LEU A 112 -8.09 -15.43 0.93
N LYS A 113 -7.99 -15.72 2.23
CA LYS A 113 -7.81 -17.08 2.74
C LYS A 113 -6.58 -17.78 2.19
N ASN A 114 -5.54 -17.01 1.92
CA ASN A 114 -4.28 -17.54 1.44
C ASN A 114 -3.39 -17.89 2.63
N THR A 115 -3.59 -19.08 3.16
CA THR A 115 -2.94 -19.54 4.39
C THR A 115 -1.42 -19.60 4.24
N GLU A 116 -0.93 -20.02 3.07
CA GLU A 116 0.51 -20.13 2.83
C GLU A 116 1.20 -18.78 2.97
N GLN A 117 0.65 -17.76 2.32
CA GLN A 117 1.24 -16.43 2.39
C GLN A 117 1.12 -15.84 3.80
N CYS A 118 0.04 -16.16 4.50
CA CYS A 118 -0.10 -15.72 5.88
C CYS A 118 1.00 -16.30 6.76
N LYS A 119 1.34 -17.57 6.58
CA LYS A 119 2.42 -18.20 7.36
C LYS A 119 3.76 -17.56 7.08
N ILE A 120 4.05 -17.30 5.81
CA ILE A 120 5.31 -16.65 5.41
C ILE A 120 5.41 -15.26 6.04
N LEU A 121 4.33 -14.48 5.95
CA LEU A 121 4.31 -13.14 6.50
C LEU A 121 4.42 -13.12 8.01
N LEU A 122 3.78 -14.06 8.69
CA LEU A 122 3.87 -14.13 10.15
C LEU A 122 5.31 -14.35 10.59
N LYS A 123 6.05 -15.22 9.92
CA LYS A 123 7.46 -15.42 10.20
C LYS A 123 8.27 -14.14 9.98
N GLN A 124 7.99 -13.46 8.86
CA GLN A 124 8.69 -12.23 8.53
C GLN A 124 8.42 -11.14 9.57
N LEU A 125 7.15 -10.97 9.95
CA LEU A 125 6.77 -9.97 10.95
C LEU A 125 7.41 -10.26 12.30
N HIS A 126 7.48 -11.53 12.66
CA HIS A 126 8.14 -11.94 13.90
C HIS A 126 9.61 -11.56 13.90
N SER A 127 10.28 -11.74 12.76
CA SER A 127 11.69 -11.39 12.65
C SER A 127 11.92 -9.90 12.84
N TYR A 128 10.99 -9.06 12.44
CA TYR A 128 11.11 -7.61 12.61
C TYR A 128 11.01 -7.20 14.09
N THR A 129 10.22 -7.92 14.86
CA THR A 129 10.04 -7.58 16.28
C THR A 129 11.20 -8.06 17.14
N ASP A 130 12.01 -8.97 16.64
CA ASP A 130 13.18 -9.48 17.37
C ASP A 130 14.42 -8.60 17.23
N GLN A 131 14.32 -7.53 16.47
CA GLN A 131 15.45 -6.60 16.26
C GLN A 131 15.59 -5.51 17.35
#